data_f16a9daaaed1f2b9ee40815703a764b2
#
_entry.id   f16a9daaaed1f2b9ee40815703a764b2
#
_cell.length_a   1.000
_cell.length_b   1.000
_cell.length_c   1.000
_cell.angle_alpha   90.00
_cell.angle_beta   90.00
_cell.angle_gamma   90.00
#
_symmetry.space_group_name_H-M   'P 1'
#
loop_
_entity.id
_entity.type
_entity.pdbx_description
1 polymer ?
#
loop_
_entity_poly.entity_id
_entity_poly.type
_entity_poly.pdbx_seq_one_letter_code
_entity_poly.pdbx_strand_id
1 'polypeptide(L)'
;MTGPGPVGGDARGATPGPGRPAADNAVDLRRSPRVVHLVGVGGAGMSGLARLLLAGGHRVTGSDRSESATLEALRALGAEVWAGHDGTRLGRPDLVVASTAIRATNPELVAARILDIPVLGRAQLLALLMAGKDGIAVAGTHGKTTTTGMVVAILEAAGLDPSYAVGGDFKSSGVNAATGGGPHFVAEADESDGSFLELSPTVAVVTNVEADHLDHWGDLAAVTAAFRSFVGRLPPDGTAVLCADDPGALDLAGAARCPVATYGFAAGARVRGEVLAIDGRGARFAVLAEEERLGEVTVVVPGRHNVANALGATAAAMAAGAPFEAAVAGLAGFTGAARRFHLRAEAGGVTVVDDYAHHPTEVAASLAAARLGGAKRLVAVFQPHLYSRTRLFAAEFGRALAAADLVVVADDYAAREDPELGIDGALVAGAARNARPDLDCVYEPDRSALAARVASLVQPGDLVLTLGAGDITTLADELAPLLGPSGGGGAGDSPAPSTRRSATLPPGGAEPPADGGDPPAADGGDP
;
A
#
# COMPACT_ATOMS: atom_id res chain seq x y z
N MET A 1 -51.70 17.08 43.71
CA MET A 1 -50.92 18.00 42.87
C MET A 1 -49.77 17.18 42.27
N THR A 2 -49.94 16.83 41.05
CA THR A 2 -49.10 15.93 40.28
C THR A 2 -47.99 16.77 39.61
N GLY A 3 -46.72 16.44 39.90
CA GLY A 3 -45.57 17.03 39.20
C GLY A 3 -45.28 16.28 37.89
N PRO A 4 -44.75 16.96 36.83
CA PRO A 4 -44.50 16.33 35.56
C PRO A 4 -43.22 15.46 35.54
N GLY A 5 -43.31 14.31 34.87
CA GLY A 5 -42.20 13.36 34.67
C GLY A 5 -41.19 13.87 33.63
N PRO A 6 -40.00 13.25 33.55
CA PRO A 6 -38.93 13.71 32.66
C PRO A 6 -39.18 13.33 31.24
N VAL A 7 -38.88 14.29 30.34
CA VAL A 7 -38.95 14.17 28.89
C VAL A 7 -37.83 13.24 28.38
N GLY A 8 -38.22 12.29 27.52
CA GLY A 8 -37.35 11.31 26.93
C GLY A 8 -36.25 11.93 26.07
N GLY A 9 -35.03 11.44 26.26
CA GLY A 9 -33.87 11.77 25.45
C GLY A 9 -33.96 11.16 24.05
N ASP A 10 -33.60 11.96 23.06
CA ASP A 10 -33.47 11.61 21.65
C ASP A 10 -32.57 10.39 21.43
N ALA A 11 -33.17 9.36 20.89
CA ALA A 11 -32.44 8.26 20.26
C ALA A 11 -31.84 8.79 18.94
N ARG A 12 -30.57 9.13 18.93
CA ARG A 12 -29.83 9.38 17.70
C ARG A 12 -29.77 8.07 16.92
N GLY A 13 -30.38 8.08 15.74
CA GLY A 13 -30.50 6.95 14.86
C GLY A 13 -29.15 6.36 14.49
N ALA A 14 -28.92 5.13 14.88
CA ALA A 14 -27.91 4.29 14.27
C ALA A 14 -28.28 4.13 12.78
N THR A 15 -27.39 4.59 11.90
CA THR A 15 -27.46 4.29 10.46
C THR A 15 -27.42 2.78 10.31
N PRO A 16 -28.39 2.12 9.65
CA PRO A 16 -28.27 0.70 9.36
C PRO A 16 -27.07 0.50 8.42
N GLY A 17 -26.10 -0.29 8.87
CA GLY A 17 -25.03 -0.77 8.02
C GLY A 17 -25.62 -1.46 6.77
N PRO A 18 -24.88 -1.52 5.64
CA PRO A 18 -25.37 -2.14 4.42
C PRO A 18 -25.81 -3.56 4.71
N GLY A 19 -27.08 -3.82 4.49
CA GLY A 19 -27.69 -5.13 4.69
C GLY A 19 -26.93 -6.17 3.88
N ARG A 20 -26.57 -7.26 4.53
CA ARG A 20 -25.99 -8.46 3.92
C ARG A 20 -26.90 -8.88 2.75
N PRO A 21 -26.44 -8.91 1.49
CA PRO A 21 -27.25 -9.45 0.41
C PRO A 21 -27.56 -10.91 0.72
N ALA A 22 -28.80 -11.31 0.49
CA ALA A 22 -29.23 -12.69 0.61
C ALA A 22 -28.33 -13.57 -0.26
N ALA A 23 -27.86 -14.69 0.28
CA ALA A 23 -26.83 -15.57 -0.29
C ALA A 23 -27.16 -16.21 -1.65
N ASP A 24 -28.31 -15.90 -2.26
CA ASP A 24 -28.81 -16.61 -3.45
C ASP A 24 -28.56 -15.91 -4.80
N ASN A 25 -27.95 -14.71 -4.84
CA ASN A 25 -27.61 -14.01 -6.09
C ASN A 25 -26.13 -13.54 -6.11
N ALA A 26 -25.21 -14.31 -5.55
CA ALA A 26 -23.80 -13.97 -5.60
C ALA A 26 -23.31 -13.99 -7.06
N VAL A 27 -22.87 -12.82 -7.56
CA VAL A 27 -22.23 -12.70 -8.87
C VAL A 27 -20.94 -13.53 -8.84
N ASP A 28 -20.92 -14.66 -9.56
CA ASP A 28 -19.70 -15.48 -9.69
C ASP A 28 -18.92 -15.00 -10.93
N LEU A 29 -17.79 -14.34 -10.66
CA LEU A 29 -16.89 -13.81 -11.68
C LEU A 29 -16.08 -14.91 -12.40
N ARG A 30 -16.06 -16.13 -11.88
CA ARG A 30 -15.27 -17.24 -12.45
C ARG A 30 -15.98 -18.01 -13.54
N ARG A 31 -17.32 -17.95 -13.59
CA ARG A 31 -18.13 -18.80 -14.48
C ARG A 31 -18.24 -18.27 -15.90
N SER A 32 -18.26 -16.93 -16.07
CA SER A 32 -18.41 -16.30 -17.39
C SER A 32 -17.96 -14.85 -17.35
N PRO A 33 -17.51 -14.28 -18.48
CA PRO A 33 -17.28 -12.85 -18.61
C PRO A 33 -18.51 -12.05 -18.15
N ARG A 34 -18.27 -10.95 -17.41
CA ARG A 34 -19.29 -10.05 -16.89
C ARG A 34 -18.99 -8.62 -17.35
N VAL A 35 -20.02 -7.80 -17.37
CA VAL A 35 -19.87 -6.34 -17.49
C VAL A 35 -19.87 -5.76 -16.09
N VAL A 36 -18.74 -5.20 -15.65
CA VAL A 36 -18.58 -4.60 -14.33
C VAL A 36 -18.36 -3.10 -14.48
N HIS A 37 -19.18 -2.31 -13.80
CA HIS A 37 -19.08 -0.86 -13.79
C HIS A 37 -18.43 -0.36 -12.49
N LEU A 38 -17.35 0.43 -12.60
CA LEU A 38 -16.57 0.90 -11.46
C LEU A 38 -16.77 2.41 -11.28
N VAL A 39 -17.33 2.83 -10.13
CA VAL A 39 -17.54 4.24 -9.78
C VAL A 39 -16.38 4.72 -8.92
N GLY A 40 -15.64 5.74 -9.38
CA GLY A 40 -14.38 6.19 -8.79
C GLY A 40 -13.18 5.35 -9.27
N VAL A 41 -13.20 4.97 -10.55
CA VAL A 41 -12.24 4.01 -11.15
C VAL A 41 -10.80 4.52 -11.22
N GLY A 42 -10.59 5.84 -11.17
CA GLY A 42 -9.26 6.46 -11.19
C GLY A 42 -8.48 6.35 -9.87
N GLY A 43 -9.14 5.99 -8.77
CA GLY A 43 -8.47 5.74 -7.49
C GLY A 43 -7.56 4.51 -7.55
N ALA A 44 -6.42 4.53 -6.81
CA ALA A 44 -5.42 3.46 -6.86
C ALA A 44 -6.01 2.07 -6.64
N GLY A 45 -6.80 1.86 -5.57
CA GLY A 45 -7.40 0.55 -5.30
C GLY A 45 -8.42 0.12 -6.35
N MET A 46 -9.18 1.05 -6.94
CA MET A 46 -10.20 0.76 -7.95
C MET A 46 -9.58 0.45 -9.32
N SER A 47 -8.54 1.20 -9.70
CA SER A 47 -7.82 0.96 -10.98
C SER A 47 -7.11 -0.40 -10.98
N GLY A 48 -6.58 -0.83 -9.83
CA GLY A 48 -6.04 -2.17 -9.67
C GLY A 48 -7.09 -3.26 -9.90
N LEU A 49 -8.29 -3.12 -9.31
CA LEU A 49 -9.40 -4.06 -9.54
C LEU A 49 -9.86 -4.06 -11.00
N ALA A 50 -9.89 -2.88 -11.67
CA ALA A 50 -10.18 -2.79 -13.10
C ALA A 50 -9.20 -3.61 -13.94
N ARG A 51 -7.89 -3.54 -13.64
CA ARG A 51 -6.85 -4.34 -14.31
C ARG A 51 -7.08 -5.84 -14.11
N LEU A 52 -7.36 -6.28 -12.89
CA LEU A 52 -7.64 -7.69 -12.59
C LEU A 52 -8.88 -8.20 -13.34
N LEU A 53 -9.95 -7.41 -13.40
CA LEU A 53 -11.16 -7.76 -14.14
C LEU A 53 -10.87 -7.89 -15.64
N LEU A 54 -10.16 -6.93 -16.24
CA LEU A 54 -9.79 -6.96 -17.66
C LEU A 54 -8.92 -8.20 -17.97
N ALA A 55 -7.92 -8.49 -17.14
CA ALA A 55 -7.08 -9.66 -17.27
C ALA A 55 -7.86 -10.97 -17.12
N GLY A 56 -8.92 -10.97 -16.28
CA GLY A 56 -9.88 -12.07 -16.15
C GLY A 56 -10.89 -12.19 -17.29
N GLY A 57 -10.78 -11.36 -18.34
CA GLY A 57 -11.67 -11.40 -19.53
C GLY A 57 -13.02 -10.73 -19.32
N HIS A 58 -13.21 -9.94 -18.25
CA HIS A 58 -14.42 -9.17 -18.02
C HIS A 58 -14.42 -7.86 -18.81
N ARG A 59 -15.60 -7.37 -19.17
CA ARG A 59 -15.74 -6.02 -19.72
C ARG A 59 -15.86 -5.02 -18.57
N VAL A 60 -14.98 -4.04 -18.58
CA VAL A 60 -14.93 -2.98 -17.54
C VAL A 60 -15.43 -1.68 -18.13
N THR A 61 -16.44 -1.11 -17.49
CA THR A 61 -16.87 0.28 -17.69
C THR A 61 -16.63 1.06 -16.40
N GLY A 62 -16.57 2.39 -16.43
CA GLY A 62 -16.43 3.13 -15.19
C GLY A 62 -16.32 4.64 -15.36
N SER A 63 -16.41 5.33 -14.22
CA SER A 63 -16.35 6.77 -14.17
C SER A 63 -15.43 7.25 -13.04
N ASP A 64 -14.87 8.45 -13.21
CA ASP A 64 -14.21 9.19 -12.14
C ASP A 64 -14.58 10.67 -12.22
N ARG A 65 -14.31 11.43 -11.15
CA ARG A 65 -14.66 12.85 -11.09
C ARG A 65 -13.98 13.67 -12.18
N SER A 66 -12.73 13.35 -12.49
CA SER A 66 -11.87 14.10 -13.42
C SER A 66 -11.04 13.19 -14.30
N GLU A 67 -10.55 13.74 -15.42
CA GLU A 67 -9.59 13.08 -16.30
C GLU A 67 -8.24 12.88 -15.59
N SER A 68 -7.57 11.75 -15.86
CA SER A 68 -6.28 11.42 -15.25
C SER A 68 -5.49 10.44 -16.12
N ALA A 69 -4.17 10.37 -15.91
CA ALA A 69 -3.32 9.37 -16.54
C ALA A 69 -3.76 7.93 -16.23
N THR A 70 -4.38 7.71 -15.07
CA THR A 70 -4.95 6.41 -14.70
C THR A 70 -6.10 6.02 -15.64
N LEU A 71 -7.01 6.96 -15.96
CA LEU A 71 -8.10 6.70 -16.92
C LEU A 71 -7.55 6.40 -18.30
N GLU A 72 -6.56 7.15 -18.76
CA GLU A 72 -5.87 6.90 -20.05
C GLU A 72 -5.25 5.50 -20.09
N ALA A 73 -4.55 5.11 -19.04
CA ALA A 73 -3.94 3.78 -18.92
C ALA A 73 -4.99 2.65 -18.94
N LEU A 74 -6.14 2.84 -18.27
CA LEU A 74 -7.23 1.87 -18.29
C LEU A 74 -7.89 1.75 -19.67
N ARG A 75 -8.06 2.87 -20.41
CA ARG A 75 -8.56 2.86 -21.79
C ARG A 75 -7.60 2.10 -22.71
N ALA A 76 -6.29 2.31 -22.53
CA ALA A 76 -5.28 1.58 -23.31
C ALA A 76 -5.33 0.06 -23.07
N LEU A 77 -5.83 -0.38 -21.91
CA LEU A 77 -6.08 -1.79 -21.58
C LEU A 77 -7.46 -2.31 -22.03
N GLY A 78 -8.28 -1.46 -22.66
CA GLY A 78 -9.60 -1.83 -23.19
C GLY A 78 -10.78 -1.53 -22.26
N ALA A 79 -10.61 -0.79 -21.17
CA ALA A 79 -11.73 -0.33 -20.34
C ALA A 79 -12.47 0.83 -21.01
N GLU A 80 -13.79 0.88 -20.87
CA GLU A 80 -14.64 1.98 -21.29
C GLU A 80 -14.86 2.95 -20.11
N VAL A 81 -13.91 3.86 -19.86
CA VAL A 81 -13.94 4.76 -18.71
C VAL A 81 -13.97 6.24 -19.13
N TRP A 82 -14.61 7.08 -18.30
CA TRP A 82 -14.81 8.50 -18.59
C TRP A 82 -14.74 9.38 -17.34
N ALA A 83 -14.49 10.67 -17.55
CA ALA A 83 -14.59 11.69 -16.51
C ALA A 83 -16.05 12.17 -16.37
N GLY A 84 -16.44 12.50 -15.14
CA GLY A 84 -17.81 12.86 -14.77
C GLY A 84 -18.68 11.66 -14.43
N HIS A 85 -19.54 11.82 -13.41
CA HIS A 85 -20.50 10.80 -13.00
C HIS A 85 -21.87 11.07 -13.64
N ASP A 86 -22.39 10.12 -14.42
CA ASP A 86 -23.63 10.25 -15.16
C ASP A 86 -24.43 8.94 -15.15
N GLY A 87 -25.51 8.91 -14.38
CA GLY A 87 -26.38 7.73 -14.29
C GLY A 87 -27.04 7.31 -15.60
N THR A 88 -27.15 8.20 -16.60
CA THR A 88 -27.71 7.87 -17.92
C THR A 88 -26.76 7.02 -18.77
N ARG A 89 -25.45 7.08 -18.46
CA ARG A 89 -24.39 6.30 -19.13
C ARG A 89 -24.15 4.92 -18.53
N LEU A 90 -24.78 4.61 -17.39
CA LEU A 90 -24.57 3.34 -16.69
C LEU A 90 -24.91 2.10 -17.55
N GLY A 91 -25.92 2.21 -18.40
CA GLY A 91 -26.39 1.05 -19.17
C GLY A 91 -26.97 -0.04 -18.27
N ARG A 92 -26.65 -1.31 -18.57
CA ARG A 92 -27.06 -2.48 -17.75
C ARG A 92 -25.86 -3.39 -17.49
N PRO A 93 -24.92 -2.99 -16.62
CA PRO A 93 -23.84 -3.89 -16.18
C PRO A 93 -24.43 -5.01 -15.30
N ASP A 94 -23.70 -6.14 -15.20
CA ASP A 94 -24.04 -7.23 -14.29
C ASP A 94 -23.81 -6.83 -12.83
N LEU A 95 -22.89 -5.87 -12.59
CA LEU A 95 -22.44 -5.46 -11.28
C LEU A 95 -21.93 -4.01 -11.31
N VAL A 96 -22.28 -3.24 -10.29
CA VAL A 96 -21.67 -1.93 -10.01
C VAL A 96 -20.79 -2.05 -8.77
N VAL A 97 -19.58 -1.45 -8.82
CA VAL A 97 -18.67 -1.41 -7.68
C VAL A 97 -18.32 0.03 -7.35
N ALA A 98 -18.47 0.41 -6.11
CA ALA A 98 -18.21 1.77 -5.66
C ALA A 98 -16.96 1.85 -4.76
N SER A 99 -16.15 2.90 -4.98
CA SER A 99 -15.14 3.31 -4.02
C SER A 99 -15.80 3.85 -2.74
N THR A 100 -15.19 3.69 -1.59
CA THR A 100 -15.66 4.24 -0.30
C THR A 100 -15.74 5.78 -0.29
N ALA A 101 -15.00 6.45 -1.17
CA ALA A 101 -15.07 7.90 -1.35
C ALA A 101 -16.36 8.38 -2.08
N ILE A 102 -17.13 7.46 -2.68
CA ILE A 102 -18.33 7.81 -3.45
C ILE A 102 -19.56 7.87 -2.53
N ARG A 103 -20.21 9.02 -2.52
CA ARG A 103 -21.43 9.24 -1.71
C ARG A 103 -22.61 8.43 -2.28
N ALA A 104 -23.50 7.99 -1.40
CA ALA A 104 -24.71 7.22 -1.79
C ALA A 104 -25.66 7.98 -2.74
N THR A 105 -25.52 9.30 -2.83
CA THR A 105 -26.28 10.18 -3.76
C THR A 105 -25.68 10.28 -5.15
N ASN A 106 -24.55 9.59 -5.42
CA ASN A 106 -23.95 9.56 -6.76
C ASN A 106 -24.99 9.08 -7.81
N PRO A 107 -25.11 9.77 -8.97
CA PRO A 107 -26.17 9.48 -9.96
C PRO A 107 -26.08 8.06 -10.54
N GLU A 108 -24.90 7.47 -10.65
CA GLU A 108 -24.72 6.09 -11.14
C GLU A 108 -25.16 5.06 -10.10
N LEU A 109 -24.91 5.31 -8.80
CA LEU A 109 -25.42 4.46 -7.72
C LEU A 109 -26.94 4.55 -7.57
N VAL A 110 -27.51 5.74 -7.79
CA VAL A 110 -28.96 5.93 -7.81
C VAL A 110 -29.57 5.17 -8.99
N ALA A 111 -28.99 5.28 -10.18
CA ALA A 111 -29.43 4.57 -11.37
C ALA A 111 -29.33 3.03 -11.19
N ALA A 112 -28.24 2.53 -10.61
CA ALA A 112 -28.07 1.11 -10.31
C ALA A 112 -29.19 0.57 -9.42
N ARG A 113 -29.56 1.30 -8.35
CA ARG A 113 -30.67 0.93 -7.47
C ARG A 113 -32.02 0.92 -8.18
N ILE A 114 -32.28 1.91 -9.04
CA ILE A 114 -33.54 1.97 -9.83
C ILE A 114 -33.64 0.78 -10.81
N LEU A 115 -32.49 0.36 -11.36
CA LEU A 115 -32.41 -0.74 -12.32
C LEU A 115 -32.27 -2.12 -11.67
N ASP A 116 -32.27 -2.19 -10.32
CA ASP A 116 -32.08 -3.41 -9.52
C ASP A 116 -30.75 -4.12 -9.85
N ILE A 117 -29.69 -3.33 -10.12
CA ILE A 117 -28.35 -3.84 -10.38
C ILE A 117 -27.60 -3.98 -9.05
N PRO A 118 -26.96 -5.12 -8.75
CA PRO A 118 -26.17 -5.30 -7.53
C PRO A 118 -25.07 -4.23 -7.41
N VAL A 119 -24.92 -3.67 -6.21
CA VAL A 119 -23.86 -2.70 -5.89
C VAL A 119 -22.99 -3.28 -4.79
N LEU A 120 -21.70 -3.43 -5.06
CA LEU A 120 -20.68 -3.88 -4.11
C LEU A 120 -19.70 -2.76 -3.75
N GLY A 121 -19.08 -2.89 -2.59
CA GLY A 121 -17.91 -2.11 -2.24
C GLY A 121 -16.61 -2.68 -2.84
N ARG A 122 -15.56 -1.88 -2.84
CA ARG A 122 -14.21 -2.26 -3.33
C ARG A 122 -13.71 -3.58 -2.74
N ALA A 123 -13.81 -3.75 -1.42
CA ALA A 123 -13.30 -4.94 -0.74
C ALA A 123 -14.14 -6.20 -1.02
N GLN A 124 -15.45 -6.05 -1.23
CA GLN A 124 -16.30 -7.18 -1.64
C GLN A 124 -15.91 -7.69 -3.04
N LEU A 125 -15.60 -6.78 -3.97
CA LEU A 125 -15.08 -7.19 -5.28
C LEU A 125 -13.71 -7.86 -5.13
N LEU A 126 -12.81 -7.32 -4.30
CA LEU A 126 -11.51 -7.93 -4.03
C LEU A 126 -11.66 -9.35 -3.47
N ALA A 127 -12.58 -9.55 -2.52
CA ALA A 127 -12.90 -10.87 -1.96
C ALA A 127 -13.42 -11.85 -3.04
N LEU A 128 -14.25 -11.38 -3.98
CA LEU A 128 -14.71 -12.20 -5.10
C LEU A 128 -13.57 -12.59 -6.05
N LEU A 129 -12.62 -11.68 -6.33
CA LEU A 129 -11.45 -11.96 -7.16
C LEU A 129 -10.45 -12.92 -6.47
N MET A 130 -10.36 -12.86 -5.14
CA MET A 130 -9.52 -13.72 -4.31
C MET A 130 -10.13 -15.12 -4.13
N ALA A 131 -11.46 -15.26 -4.30
CA ALA A 131 -12.17 -16.50 -4.05
C ALA A 131 -11.65 -17.66 -4.91
N GLY A 132 -11.35 -18.80 -4.27
CA GLY A 132 -10.80 -20.01 -4.91
C GLY A 132 -9.30 -19.95 -5.20
N LYS A 133 -8.61 -18.94 -4.67
CA LYS A 133 -7.15 -18.85 -4.61
C LYS A 133 -6.68 -19.03 -3.16
N ASP A 134 -5.42 -19.42 -2.99
CA ASP A 134 -4.75 -19.40 -1.69
C ASP A 134 -4.43 -17.96 -1.32
N GLY A 135 -5.34 -17.34 -0.57
CA GLY A 135 -5.28 -15.92 -0.28
C GLY A 135 -4.25 -15.59 0.81
N ILE A 136 -3.41 -14.59 0.55
CA ILE A 136 -2.49 -14.01 1.52
C ILE A 136 -2.91 -12.55 1.71
N ALA A 137 -3.38 -12.20 2.91
CA ALA A 137 -3.81 -10.84 3.23
C ALA A 137 -2.86 -10.18 4.23
N VAL A 138 -2.38 -8.99 3.90
CA VAL A 138 -1.47 -8.22 4.75
C VAL A 138 -2.23 -7.04 5.35
N ALA A 139 -2.48 -7.12 6.64
CA ALA A 139 -3.16 -6.12 7.45
C ALA A 139 -2.20 -5.49 8.49
N GLY A 140 -2.68 -4.48 9.20
CA GLY A 140 -1.97 -3.75 10.24
C GLY A 140 -2.06 -2.25 10.02
N THR A 141 -1.86 -1.46 11.04
CA THR A 141 -1.98 -0.01 10.94
C THR A 141 -0.93 0.55 9.96
N HIS A 142 0.31 0.07 10.04
CA HIS A 142 1.44 0.54 9.21
C HIS A 142 2.16 -0.61 8.52
N GLY A 143 2.88 -0.30 7.42
CA GLY A 143 3.74 -1.26 6.72
C GLY A 143 3.02 -2.20 5.74
N LYS A 144 1.69 -2.15 5.63
CA LYS A 144 0.88 -3.01 4.75
C LYS A 144 1.40 -3.08 3.32
N THR A 145 1.46 -1.95 2.64
CA THR A 145 1.86 -1.85 1.21
C THR A 145 3.25 -2.42 0.96
N THR A 146 4.21 -2.06 1.82
CA THR A 146 5.59 -2.54 1.70
C THR A 146 5.68 -4.05 1.93
N THR A 147 5.03 -4.55 2.98
CA THR A 147 5.01 -5.99 3.30
C THR A 147 4.31 -6.78 2.20
N THR A 148 3.16 -6.30 1.68
CA THR A 148 2.46 -6.93 0.55
C THR A 148 3.37 -7.03 -0.67
N GLY A 149 4.07 -5.94 -1.01
CA GLY A 149 5.01 -5.93 -2.13
C GLY A 149 6.19 -6.88 -1.95
N MET A 150 6.71 -6.98 -0.73
CA MET A 150 7.76 -7.94 -0.40
C MET A 150 7.27 -9.39 -0.51
N VAL A 151 6.04 -9.71 -0.07
CA VAL A 151 5.44 -11.04 -0.25
C VAL A 151 5.34 -11.37 -1.73
N VAL A 152 4.83 -10.45 -2.56
CA VAL A 152 4.75 -10.64 -4.02
C VAL A 152 6.12 -10.94 -4.60
N ALA A 153 7.14 -10.12 -4.28
CA ALA A 153 8.50 -10.31 -4.79
C ALA A 153 9.12 -11.67 -4.41
N ILE A 154 8.84 -12.16 -3.19
CA ILE A 154 9.29 -13.49 -2.75
C ILE A 154 8.59 -14.60 -3.51
N LEU A 155 7.26 -14.52 -3.69
CA LEU A 155 6.49 -15.53 -4.41
C LEU A 155 6.85 -15.58 -5.90
N GLU A 156 7.11 -14.42 -6.53
CA GLU A 156 7.63 -14.33 -7.90
C GLU A 156 9.01 -14.98 -8.00
N ALA A 157 9.92 -14.70 -7.06
CA ALA A 157 11.24 -15.31 -7.01
C ALA A 157 11.18 -16.84 -6.77
N ALA A 158 10.15 -17.34 -6.09
CA ALA A 158 9.86 -18.75 -5.94
C ALA A 158 9.27 -19.40 -7.21
N GLY A 159 8.97 -18.64 -8.26
CA GLY A 159 8.28 -19.11 -9.46
C GLY A 159 6.80 -19.46 -9.24
N LEU A 160 6.18 -18.92 -8.19
CA LEU A 160 4.79 -19.21 -7.82
C LEU A 160 3.77 -18.31 -8.54
N ASP A 161 4.23 -17.34 -9.34
CA ASP A 161 3.42 -16.45 -10.21
C ASP A 161 2.09 -16.00 -9.58
N PRO A 162 2.13 -15.21 -8.47
CA PRO A 162 0.93 -14.82 -7.74
C PRO A 162 0.10 -13.77 -8.48
N SER A 163 -1.23 -13.81 -8.30
CA SER A 163 -2.06 -12.62 -8.51
C SER A 163 -1.93 -11.69 -7.32
N TYR A 164 -2.05 -10.38 -7.52
CA TYR A 164 -1.96 -9.44 -6.41
C TYR A 164 -2.77 -8.16 -6.60
N ALA A 165 -3.15 -7.53 -5.46
CA ALA A 165 -3.72 -6.19 -5.36
C ALA A 165 -3.10 -5.46 -4.18
N VAL A 166 -2.43 -4.33 -4.43
CA VAL A 166 -1.66 -3.54 -3.46
C VAL A 166 -2.18 -2.10 -3.42
N GLY A 167 -2.05 -1.43 -2.29
CA GLY A 167 -2.54 -0.06 -2.10
C GLY A 167 -1.79 1.02 -2.90
N GLY A 168 -0.61 0.73 -3.42
CA GLY A 168 0.21 1.66 -4.20
C GLY A 168 1.00 0.96 -5.30
N ASP A 169 1.44 1.71 -6.28
CA ASP A 169 2.21 1.16 -7.41
C ASP A 169 3.61 0.70 -6.97
N PHE A 170 4.06 -0.43 -7.48
CA PHE A 170 5.45 -0.85 -7.33
C PHE A 170 6.38 0.00 -8.18
N LYS A 171 7.54 0.38 -7.63
CA LYS A 171 8.55 1.16 -8.37
C LYS A 171 9.10 0.38 -9.58
N SER A 172 9.16 -0.94 -9.49
CA SER A 172 9.71 -1.81 -10.54
C SER A 172 8.78 -1.98 -11.74
N SER A 173 7.46 -2.12 -11.51
CA SER A 173 6.48 -2.41 -12.56
C SER A 173 5.56 -1.23 -12.90
N GLY A 174 5.44 -0.23 -12.00
CA GLY A 174 4.53 0.90 -12.16
C GLY A 174 3.05 0.50 -12.07
N VAL A 175 2.74 -0.69 -11.52
CA VAL A 175 1.37 -1.17 -11.35
C VAL A 175 1.13 -1.64 -9.94
N ASN A 176 -0.13 -1.53 -9.51
CA ASN A 176 -0.58 -1.92 -8.16
C ASN A 176 -1.38 -3.23 -8.15
N ALA A 177 -1.64 -3.83 -9.30
CA ALA A 177 -2.31 -5.10 -9.40
C ALA A 177 -1.95 -5.84 -10.69
N ALA A 178 -1.81 -7.16 -10.60
CA ALA A 178 -1.61 -8.04 -11.74
C ALA A 178 -2.20 -9.43 -11.46
N THR A 179 -2.52 -10.13 -12.55
CA THR A 179 -2.99 -11.52 -12.51
C THR A 179 -1.83 -12.44 -12.84
N GLY A 180 -1.54 -13.38 -11.94
CA GLY A 180 -0.61 -14.48 -12.17
C GLY A 180 -1.34 -15.80 -12.43
N GLY A 181 -0.64 -16.75 -13.04
CA GLY A 181 -1.15 -18.10 -13.34
C GLY A 181 -1.13 -19.05 -12.13
N GLY A 182 -0.43 -18.68 -11.05
CA GLY A 182 -0.30 -19.47 -9.83
C GLY A 182 -1.54 -19.52 -8.94
N PRO A 183 -1.51 -20.35 -7.90
CA PRO A 183 -2.65 -20.52 -6.99
C PRO A 183 -2.82 -19.35 -6.01
N HIS A 184 -1.80 -18.55 -5.77
CA HIS A 184 -1.78 -17.54 -4.74
C HIS A 184 -2.42 -16.22 -5.19
N PHE A 185 -3.08 -15.53 -4.24
CA PHE A 185 -3.56 -14.16 -4.40
C PHE A 185 -3.11 -13.34 -3.20
N VAL A 186 -2.24 -12.36 -3.43
CA VAL A 186 -1.73 -11.47 -2.37
C VAL A 186 -2.53 -10.18 -2.36
N ALA A 187 -3.12 -9.81 -1.24
CA ALA A 187 -3.92 -8.61 -1.09
C ALA A 187 -3.48 -7.75 0.09
N GLU A 188 -3.45 -6.43 -0.11
CA GLU A 188 -3.40 -5.48 1.00
C GLU A 188 -4.78 -5.39 1.64
N ALA A 189 -4.86 -5.64 2.94
CA ALA A 189 -6.08 -5.67 3.74
C ALA A 189 -6.19 -4.35 4.54
N ASP A 190 -7.00 -3.42 4.01
CA ASP A 190 -7.16 -2.06 4.55
C ASP A 190 -8.20 -2.03 5.66
N GLU A 191 -7.78 -1.71 6.89
CA GLU A 191 -8.63 -1.64 8.07
C GLU A 191 -9.38 -0.31 8.20
N SER A 192 -9.04 0.71 7.40
CA SER A 192 -9.50 2.09 7.58
C SER A 192 -11.01 2.27 7.61
N ASP A 193 -11.75 1.39 6.94
CA ASP A 193 -13.21 1.40 6.83
C ASP A 193 -13.86 0.07 7.23
N GLY A 194 -13.08 -0.85 7.84
CA GLY A 194 -13.53 -2.17 8.23
C GLY A 194 -13.71 -3.16 7.08
N SER A 195 -13.45 -2.73 5.86
CA SER A 195 -13.68 -3.54 4.66
C SER A 195 -12.75 -4.76 4.55
N PHE A 196 -11.59 -4.75 5.23
CA PHE A 196 -10.69 -5.91 5.29
C PHE A 196 -11.36 -7.17 5.88
N LEU A 197 -12.43 -7.00 6.65
CA LEU A 197 -13.24 -8.11 7.17
C LEU A 197 -14.03 -8.86 6.08
N GLU A 198 -14.14 -8.35 4.88
CA GLU A 198 -14.75 -9.07 3.74
C GLU A 198 -13.81 -10.14 3.17
N LEU A 199 -12.50 -10.04 3.43
CA LEU A 199 -11.51 -10.98 2.91
C LEU A 199 -11.53 -12.30 3.70
N SER A 200 -11.23 -13.40 3.00
CA SER A 200 -11.13 -14.75 3.58
C SER A 200 -9.79 -15.39 3.17
N PRO A 201 -8.67 -14.90 3.73
CA PRO A 201 -7.35 -15.42 3.40
C PRO A 201 -7.08 -16.78 4.06
N THR A 202 -6.11 -17.53 3.52
CA THR A 202 -5.48 -18.68 4.18
C THR A 202 -4.27 -18.28 5.02
N VAL A 203 -3.57 -17.19 4.62
CA VAL A 203 -2.48 -16.60 5.40
C VAL A 203 -2.83 -15.13 5.67
N ALA A 204 -2.83 -14.73 6.94
CA ALA A 204 -3.03 -13.33 7.33
C ALA A 204 -1.79 -12.81 8.07
N VAL A 205 -1.22 -11.71 7.57
CA VAL A 205 -0.15 -10.98 8.25
C VAL A 205 -0.76 -9.82 9.02
N VAL A 206 -0.36 -9.61 10.27
CA VAL A 206 -0.65 -8.37 11.00
C VAL A 206 0.67 -7.74 11.44
N THR A 207 0.95 -6.57 10.90
CA THR A 207 2.21 -5.87 11.12
C THR A 207 2.26 -5.15 12.48
N ASN A 208 1.20 -4.47 12.83
CA ASN A 208 1.03 -3.75 14.10
C ASN A 208 -0.45 -3.38 14.30
N VAL A 209 -0.84 -3.03 15.52
CA VAL A 209 -2.19 -2.55 15.87
C VAL A 209 -2.05 -1.29 16.70
N GLU A 210 -2.27 -0.14 16.10
CA GLU A 210 -2.21 1.17 16.73
C GLU A 210 -3.53 1.94 16.58
N ALA A 211 -3.66 3.04 17.31
CA ALA A 211 -4.81 3.94 17.23
C ALA A 211 -4.72 4.77 15.94
N ASP A 212 -5.36 4.35 14.89
CA ASP A 212 -5.59 5.13 13.67
C ASP A 212 -7.03 4.93 13.19
N HIS A 213 -7.47 5.76 12.25
CA HIS A 213 -8.84 5.72 11.70
C HIS A 213 -9.94 5.76 12.78
N LEU A 214 -9.69 6.53 13.86
CA LEU A 214 -10.64 6.65 14.97
C LEU A 214 -11.91 7.43 14.60
N ASP A 215 -11.91 8.14 13.47
CA ASP A 215 -13.11 8.69 12.83
C ASP A 215 -14.10 7.59 12.42
N HIS A 216 -13.61 6.40 12.06
CA HIS A 216 -14.43 5.22 11.74
C HIS A 216 -14.67 4.33 12.97
N TRP A 217 -13.60 4.01 13.71
CA TRP A 217 -13.63 2.99 14.78
C TRP A 217 -14.03 3.54 16.15
N GLY A 218 -13.86 4.84 16.38
CA GLY A 218 -14.09 5.50 17.66
C GLY A 218 -12.93 5.38 18.63
N ASP A 219 -12.44 4.17 18.92
CA ASP A 219 -11.32 3.94 19.84
C ASP A 219 -10.44 2.74 19.45
N LEU A 220 -9.29 2.61 20.12
CA LEU A 220 -8.34 1.50 19.91
C LEU A 220 -8.94 0.13 20.26
N ALA A 221 -9.90 0.07 21.18
CA ALA A 221 -10.51 -1.21 21.56
C ALA A 221 -11.36 -1.75 20.39
N ALA A 222 -12.08 -0.87 19.68
CA ALA A 222 -12.83 -1.25 18.48
C ALA A 222 -11.89 -1.67 17.33
N VAL A 223 -10.78 -0.94 17.10
CA VAL A 223 -9.73 -1.36 16.15
C VAL A 223 -9.23 -2.76 16.47
N THR A 224 -8.82 -2.99 17.73
CA THR A 224 -8.32 -4.30 18.18
C THR A 224 -9.36 -5.41 18.03
N ALA A 225 -10.63 -5.14 18.31
CA ALA A 225 -11.72 -6.11 18.13
C ALA A 225 -11.91 -6.49 16.65
N ALA A 226 -11.76 -5.52 15.72
CA ALA A 226 -11.80 -5.78 14.29
C ALA A 226 -10.65 -6.69 13.84
N PHE A 227 -9.40 -6.41 14.27
CA PHE A 227 -8.25 -7.28 13.99
C PHE A 227 -8.42 -8.69 14.60
N ARG A 228 -8.96 -8.80 15.81
CA ARG A 228 -9.30 -10.09 16.42
C ARG A 228 -10.33 -10.86 15.57
N SER A 229 -11.35 -10.16 15.06
CA SER A 229 -12.33 -10.77 14.15
C SER A 229 -11.69 -11.21 12.84
N PHE A 230 -10.76 -10.43 12.28
CA PHE A 230 -10.03 -10.76 11.06
C PHE A 230 -9.19 -12.03 11.23
N VAL A 231 -8.35 -12.10 12.26
CA VAL A 231 -7.52 -13.28 12.56
C VAL A 231 -8.39 -14.49 12.91
N GLY A 232 -9.49 -14.30 13.66
CA GLY A 232 -10.42 -15.37 14.06
C GLY A 232 -11.19 -16.01 12.89
N ARG A 233 -11.16 -15.42 11.68
CA ARG A 233 -11.79 -15.96 10.46
C ARG A 233 -10.88 -16.87 9.65
N LEU A 234 -9.58 -16.93 9.96
CA LEU A 234 -8.68 -17.84 9.27
C LEU A 234 -9.16 -19.29 9.40
N PRO A 235 -9.09 -20.07 8.32
CA PRO A 235 -9.42 -21.49 8.37
C PRO A 235 -8.45 -22.24 9.28
N PRO A 236 -8.83 -23.41 9.85
CA PRO A 236 -7.98 -24.17 10.77
C PRO A 236 -6.63 -24.60 10.18
N ASP A 237 -6.55 -24.78 8.87
CA ASP A 237 -5.35 -25.10 8.07
C ASP A 237 -4.62 -23.88 7.53
N GLY A 238 -5.09 -22.67 7.88
CA GLY A 238 -4.43 -21.41 7.56
C GLY A 238 -3.30 -21.08 8.51
N THR A 239 -2.73 -19.86 8.38
CA THR A 239 -1.65 -19.37 9.25
C THR A 239 -1.85 -17.89 9.57
N ALA A 240 -1.80 -17.54 10.86
CA ALA A 240 -1.70 -16.16 11.33
C ALA A 240 -0.22 -15.79 11.52
N VAL A 241 0.24 -14.76 10.80
CA VAL A 241 1.63 -14.25 10.86
C VAL A 241 1.60 -12.92 11.62
N LEU A 242 2.07 -12.90 12.87
CA LEU A 242 1.90 -11.80 13.80
C LEU A 242 3.25 -11.20 14.21
N CYS A 243 3.34 -9.86 14.23
CA CYS A 243 4.54 -9.16 14.71
C CYS A 243 4.71 -9.35 16.22
N ALA A 244 5.82 -9.97 16.63
CA ALA A 244 6.15 -10.19 18.04
C ALA A 244 6.68 -8.91 18.75
N ASP A 245 7.12 -7.92 17.97
CA ASP A 245 7.63 -6.65 18.49
C ASP A 245 6.49 -5.66 18.78
N ASP A 246 5.27 -5.93 18.30
CA ASP A 246 4.08 -5.13 18.54
C ASP A 246 3.13 -5.86 19.50
N PRO A 247 2.88 -5.31 20.71
CA PRO A 247 2.03 -5.97 21.69
C PRO A 247 0.58 -6.16 21.21
N GLY A 248 0.06 -5.20 20.41
CA GLY A 248 -1.31 -5.28 19.88
C GLY A 248 -1.45 -6.42 18.86
N ALA A 249 -0.49 -6.56 17.94
CA ALA A 249 -0.47 -7.66 16.99
C ALA A 249 -0.25 -9.02 17.66
N LEU A 250 0.67 -9.09 18.64
CA LEU A 250 0.96 -10.33 19.36
C LEU A 250 -0.26 -10.84 20.17
N ASP A 251 -1.02 -9.93 20.78
CA ASP A 251 -2.23 -10.26 21.56
C ASP A 251 -3.35 -10.91 20.70
N LEU A 252 -3.30 -10.72 19.38
CA LEU A 252 -4.23 -11.37 18.44
C LEU A 252 -4.04 -12.90 18.36
N ALA A 253 -2.91 -13.43 18.81
CA ALA A 253 -2.65 -14.88 18.83
C ALA A 253 -3.76 -15.66 19.57
N GLY A 254 -4.35 -15.06 20.63
CA GLY A 254 -5.47 -15.65 21.37
C GLY A 254 -6.78 -15.76 20.58
N ALA A 255 -6.92 -15.08 19.45
CA ALA A 255 -8.08 -15.13 18.56
C ALA A 255 -7.92 -16.14 17.41
N ALA A 256 -6.67 -16.55 17.10
CA ALA A 256 -6.38 -17.47 16.01
C ALA A 256 -6.92 -18.87 16.31
N ARG A 257 -7.55 -19.50 15.31
CA ARG A 257 -8.00 -20.90 15.32
C ARG A 257 -7.12 -21.81 14.46
N CYS A 258 -6.02 -21.25 13.97
CA CYS A 258 -5.03 -21.85 13.09
C CYS A 258 -3.63 -21.71 13.72
N PRO A 259 -2.58 -22.32 13.15
CA PRO A 259 -1.20 -22.08 13.51
C PRO A 259 -0.84 -20.59 13.52
N VAL A 260 -0.04 -20.18 14.51
CA VAL A 260 0.50 -18.81 14.62
C VAL A 260 2.01 -18.86 14.37
N ALA A 261 2.47 -18.07 13.40
CA ALA A 261 3.87 -17.79 13.15
C ALA A 261 4.17 -16.37 13.61
N THR A 262 4.95 -16.19 14.67
CA THR A 262 5.39 -14.86 15.12
C THR A 262 6.67 -14.45 14.39
N TYR A 263 6.81 -13.15 14.10
CA TYR A 263 8.03 -12.61 13.48
C TYR A 263 8.47 -11.30 14.15
N GLY A 264 9.75 -10.97 14.02
CA GLY A 264 10.29 -9.70 14.52
C GLY A 264 11.72 -9.83 15.03
N PHE A 265 12.10 -8.93 15.93
CA PHE A 265 13.41 -8.92 16.57
C PHE A 265 13.39 -9.51 17.98
N ALA A 266 12.20 -9.66 18.56
CA ALA A 266 12.02 -10.23 19.88
C ALA A 266 12.56 -11.66 19.94
N ALA A 267 13.23 -12.02 21.06
CA ALA A 267 13.86 -13.33 21.24
C ALA A 267 12.88 -14.52 21.16
N GLY A 268 11.57 -14.29 21.40
CA GLY A 268 10.54 -15.31 21.26
C GLY A 268 9.86 -15.38 19.89
N ALA A 269 10.31 -14.57 18.91
CA ALA A 269 9.74 -14.61 17.56
C ALA A 269 10.17 -15.88 16.83
N ARG A 270 9.20 -16.58 16.24
CA ARG A 270 9.46 -17.83 15.49
C ARG A 270 10.32 -17.56 14.24
N VAL A 271 10.10 -16.44 13.54
CA VAL A 271 10.96 -15.94 12.47
C VAL A 271 11.63 -14.68 12.98
N ARG A 272 12.89 -14.80 13.41
CA ARG A 272 13.62 -13.74 14.07
C ARG A 272 14.69 -13.14 13.18
N GLY A 273 14.82 -11.80 13.22
CA GLY A 273 15.85 -11.04 12.52
C GLY A 273 16.97 -10.57 13.43
N GLU A 274 18.21 -10.69 12.98
CA GLU A 274 19.40 -10.07 13.60
C GLU A 274 20.03 -9.12 12.60
N VAL A 275 19.94 -7.79 12.87
CA VAL A 275 20.50 -6.77 11.97
C VAL A 275 22.02 -6.83 12.02
N LEU A 276 22.64 -7.08 10.87
CA LEU A 276 24.11 -7.14 10.69
C LEU A 276 24.68 -5.80 10.22
N ALA A 277 23.95 -5.11 9.33
CA ALA A 277 24.27 -3.78 8.85
C ALA A 277 23.00 -3.06 8.42
N ILE A 278 22.94 -1.74 8.62
CA ILE A 278 21.84 -0.89 8.16
C ILE A 278 22.40 0.48 7.84
N ASP A 279 22.05 1.01 6.67
CA ASP A 279 22.44 2.36 6.22
C ASP A 279 21.32 2.99 5.37
N GLY A 280 21.60 4.15 4.76
CA GLY A 280 20.63 4.84 3.88
C GLY A 280 20.31 4.13 2.57
N ARG A 281 21.01 3.04 2.24
CA ARG A 281 20.77 2.24 1.03
C ARG A 281 19.96 0.97 1.30
N GLY A 282 19.84 0.58 2.59
CA GLY A 282 19.10 -0.61 2.97
C GLY A 282 19.64 -1.29 4.22
N ALA A 283 19.42 -2.59 4.31
CA ALA A 283 19.86 -3.39 5.45
C ALA A 283 20.28 -4.80 5.03
N ARG A 284 21.25 -5.37 5.77
CA ARG A 284 21.62 -6.78 5.76
C ARG A 284 21.37 -7.35 7.14
N PHE A 285 20.68 -8.47 7.20
CA PHE A 285 20.28 -9.12 8.45
C PHE A 285 20.27 -10.62 8.31
N ALA A 286 20.56 -11.34 9.41
CA ALA A 286 20.35 -12.78 9.48
C ALA A 286 18.90 -13.07 9.82
N VAL A 287 18.39 -14.17 9.28
CA VAL A 287 17.06 -14.72 9.58
C VAL A 287 17.23 -16.05 10.28
N LEU A 288 16.54 -16.19 11.42
CA LEU A 288 16.46 -17.43 12.17
C LEU A 288 15.01 -17.90 12.17
N ALA A 289 14.78 -19.21 12.02
CA ALA A 289 13.48 -19.83 12.24
C ALA A 289 13.64 -20.86 13.35
N GLU A 290 12.82 -20.75 14.41
CA GLU A 290 12.91 -21.63 15.59
C GLU A 290 14.35 -21.73 16.15
N GLU A 291 15.06 -20.59 16.21
CA GLU A 291 16.46 -20.43 16.65
C GLU A 291 17.51 -21.04 15.67
N GLU A 292 17.11 -21.71 14.61
CA GLU A 292 18.02 -22.16 13.55
C GLU A 292 18.26 -21.03 12.54
N ARG A 293 19.54 -20.73 12.25
CA ARG A 293 19.91 -19.70 11.27
C ARG A 293 19.69 -20.22 9.84
N LEU A 294 18.71 -19.65 9.15
CA LEU A 294 18.41 -19.98 7.74
C LEU A 294 19.41 -19.35 6.77
N GLY A 295 19.85 -18.11 7.04
CA GLY A 295 20.76 -17.39 6.17
C GLY A 295 20.75 -15.88 6.38
N GLU A 296 21.29 -15.14 5.40
CA GLU A 296 21.31 -13.68 5.38
C GLU A 296 20.44 -13.15 4.25
N VAL A 297 19.74 -12.06 4.54
CA VAL A 297 18.88 -11.34 3.60
C VAL A 297 19.37 -9.90 3.48
N THR A 298 19.30 -9.37 2.27
CA THR A 298 19.53 -7.94 1.98
C THR A 298 18.24 -7.31 1.46
N VAL A 299 17.91 -6.13 1.97
CA VAL A 299 16.84 -5.26 1.45
C VAL A 299 17.45 -3.93 1.03
N VAL A 300 17.02 -3.38 -0.11
CA VAL A 300 17.52 -2.11 -0.65
C VAL A 300 16.62 -0.91 -0.29
N VAL A 301 15.72 -1.11 0.66
CA VAL A 301 14.87 -0.07 1.24
C VAL A 301 15.34 0.22 2.67
N PRO A 302 15.63 1.49 3.02
CA PRO A 302 16.24 1.82 4.29
C PRO A 302 15.26 1.72 5.47
N GLY A 303 15.81 1.61 6.67
CA GLY A 303 15.06 1.66 7.92
C GLY A 303 14.78 0.30 8.56
N ARG A 304 14.87 0.28 9.90
CA ARG A 304 14.63 -0.93 10.71
C ARG A 304 13.21 -1.48 10.53
N HIS A 305 12.22 -0.60 10.33
CA HIS A 305 10.84 -0.98 10.05
C HIS A 305 10.71 -1.81 8.75
N ASN A 306 11.55 -1.53 7.75
CA ASN A 306 11.56 -2.33 6.51
C ASN A 306 12.21 -3.70 6.70
N VAL A 307 13.14 -3.85 7.65
CA VAL A 307 13.62 -5.18 8.08
C VAL A 307 12.48 -5.97 8.74
N ALA A 308 11.69 -5.33 9.62
CA ALA A 308 10.50 -5.96 10.21
C ALA A 308 9.48 -6.39 9.14
N ASN A 309 9.17 -5.49 8.18
CA ASN A 309 8.30 -5.81 7.04
C ASN A 309 8.83 -7.02 6.23
N ALA A 310 10.15 -7.08 6.00
CA ALA A 310 10.78 -8.19 5.29
C ALA A 310 10.71 -9.51 6.07
N LEU A 311 10.83 -9.48 7.40
CA LEU A 311 10.63 -10.67 8.25
C LEU A 311 9.19 -11.16 8.18
N GLY A 312 8.20 -10.26 8.25
CA GLY A 312 6.79 -10.59 8.10
C GLY A 312 6.47 -11.18 6.73
N ALA A 313 7.04 -10.59 5.67
CA ALA A 313 6.88 -11.09 4.30
C ALA A 313 7.53 -12.47 4.13
N THR A 314 8.73 -12.69 4.69
CA THR A 314 9.40 -13.99 4.68
C THR A 314 8.57 -15.04 5.39
N ALA A 315 8.06 -14.75 6.59
CA ALA A 315 7.21 -15.66 7.35
C ALA A 315 5.92 -16.02 6.59
N ALA A 316 5.28 -15.03 5.94
CA ALA A 316 4.07 -15.24 5.15
C ALA A 316 4.33 -16.09 3.90
N ALA A 317 5.40 -15.79 3.17
CA ALA A 317 5.76 -16.52 1.96
C ALA A 317 6.17 -17.98 2.28
N MET A 318 6.91 -18.20 3.36
CA MET A 318 7.22 -19.56 3.83
C MET A 318 5.95 -20.33 4.25
N ALA A 319 4.99 -19.67 4.92
CA ALA A 319 3.68 -20.26 5.24
C ALA A 319 2.88 -20.61 3.98
N ALA A 320 3.09 -19.88 2.88
CA ALA A 320 2.52 -20.17 1.56
C ALA A 320 3.34 -21.17 0.72
N GLY A 321 4.39 -21.78 1.30
CA GLY A 321 5.18 -22.82 0.65
C GLY A 321 6.40 -22.33 -0.15
N ALA A 322 6.75 -21.05 -0.10
CA ALA A 322 7.97 -20.55 -0.72
C ALA A 322 9.22 -21.00 0.08
N PRO A 323 10.30 -21.42 -0.56
CA PRO A 323 11.56 -21.72 0.12
C PRO A 323 12.25 -20.42 0.59
N PHE A 324 13.10 -20.52 1.61
CA PHE A 324 13.81 -19.34 2.17
C PHE A 324 14.71 -18.66 1.13
N GLU A 325 15.32 -19.39 0.22
CA GLU A 325 16.16 -18.88 -0.87
C GLU A 325 15.40 -17.89 -1.77
N ALA A 326 14.09 -18.11 -1.93
CA ALA A 326 13.23 -17.17 -2.65
C ALA A 326 13.07 -15.84 -1.89
N ALA A 327 13.05 -15.87 -0.55
CA ALA A 327 13.06 -14.65 0.24
C ALA A 327 14.38 -13.87 0.06
N VAL A 328 15.52 -14.56 0.02
CA VAL A 328 16.82 -13.94 -0.25
C VAL A 328 16.81 -13.25 -1.61
N ALA A 329 16.37 -13.94 -2.66
CA ALA A 329 16.35 -13.40 -4.02
C ALA A 329 15.31 -12.30 -4.22
N GLY A 330 14.08 -12.51 -3.77
CA GLY A 330 12.95 -11.58 -3.95
C GLY A 330 13.16 -10.26 -3.21
N LEU A 331 13.63 -10.32 -1.97
CA LEU A 331 13.86 -9.13 -1.15
C LEU A 331 15.05 -8.31 -1.65
N ALA A 332 16.10 -8.93 -2.16
CA ALA A 332 17.22 -8.22 -2.78
C ALA A 332 16.80 -7.45 -4.06
N GLY A 333 15.78 -7.94 -4.77
CA GLY A 333 15.21 -7.30 -5.95
C GLY A 333 14.11 -6.28 -5.67
N PHE A 334 13.56 -6.22 -4.46
CA PHE A 334 12.45 -5.34 -4.11
C PHE A 334 12.90 -3.90 -3.92
N THR A 335 12.60 -3.03 -4.87
CA THR A 335 13.01 -1.61 -4.86
C THR A 335 12.05 -0.67 -4.13
N GLY A 336 10.97 -1.19 -3.56
CA GLY A 336 9.98 -0.44 -2.80
C GLY A 336 8.71 -0.09 -3.58
N ALA A 337 7.75 0.52 -2.90
CA ALA A 337 6.54 1.09 -3.46
C ALA A 337 6.69 2.60 -3.70
N ALA A 338 5.88 3.15 -4.61
CA ALA A 338 5.81 4.58 -4.82
C ALA A 338 5.39 5.29 -3.53
N ARG A 339 5.94 6.49 -3.30
CA ARG A 339 5.70 7.28 -2.08
C ARG A 339 6.06 6.57 -0.76
N ARG A 340 6.96 5.58 -0.77
CA ARG A 340 7.53 4.96 0.42
C ARG A 340 9.04 5.13 0.36
N PHE A 341 9.56 6.12 1.07
CA PHE A 341 10.96 6.59 1.02
C PHE A 341 11.46 6.70 -0.43
N HIS A 342 10.73 7.48 -1.24
CA HIS A 342 10.91 7.55 -2.69
C HIS A 342 11.81 8.72 -3.07
N LEU A 343 13.02 8.45 -3.56
CA LEU A 343 13.88 9.48 -4.16
C LEU A 343 13.17 10.09 -5.36
N ARG A 344 12.91 11.40 -5.30
CA ARG A 344 12.20 12.15 -6.33
C ARG A 344 13.13 13.04 -7.14
N ALA A 345 14.09 13.68 -6.49
CA ALA A 345 14.99 14.62 -7.16
C ALA A 345 16.33 14.72 -6.45
N GLU A 346 17.36 15.06 -7.23
CA GLU A 346 18.66 15.56 -6.77
C GLU A 346 18.95 16.83 -7.56
N ALA A 347 18.88 17.99 -6.92
CA ALA A 347 19.04 19.29 -7.55
C ALA A 347 19.75 20.27 -6.59
N GLY A 348 20.65 21.13 -7.11
CA GLY A 348 21.38 22.12 -6.32
C GLY A 348 22.20 21.53 -5.16
N GLY A 349 22.55 20.24 -5.22
CA GLY A 349 23.23 19.53 -4.13
C GLY A 349 22.28 19.11 -3.00
N VAL A 350 20.95 19.22 -3.17
CA VAL A 350 19.90 18.79 -2.25
C VAL A 350 19.28 17.49 -2.77
N THR A 351 19.09 16.52 -1.89
CA THR A 351 18.36 15.29 -2.18
C THR A 351 16.92 15.42 -1.68
N VAL A 352 15.92 15.14 -2.52
CA VAL A 352 14.51 15.22 -2.17
C VAL A 352 13.89 13.82 -2.20
N VAL A 353 13.35 13.40 -1.07
CA VAL A 353 12.69 12.10 -0.86
C VAL A 353 11.24 12.34 -0.47
N ASP A 354 10.30 11.60 -1.07
CA ASP A 354 8.87 11.64 -0.74
C ASP A 354 8.45 10.39 0.04
N ASP A 355 7.72 10.59 1.14
CA ASP A 355 7.16 9.52 1.96
C ASP A 355 5.70 9.79 2.30
N TYR A 356 4.88 8.77 2.19
CA TYR A 356 3.45 8.81 2.49
C TYR A 356 3.15 8.90 4.00
N ALA A 357 4.17 8.88 4.86
CA ALA A 357 4.06 8.89 6.31
C ALA A 357 3.15 10.03 6.80
N HIS A 358 2.06 9.64 7.43
CA HIS A 358 0.98 10.54 7.88
C HIS A 358 0.45 10.20 9.27
N HIS A 359 1.08 9.25 9.95
CA HIS A 359 0.89 8.91 11.36
C HIS A 359 2.20 9.18 12.12
N PRO A 360 2.18 9.56 13.42
CA PRO A 360 3.40 9.87 14.17
C PRO A 360 4.44 8.76 14.15
N THR A 361 4.02 7.51 14.28
CA THR A 361 4.89 6.31 14.21
C THR A 361 5.59 6.21 12.85
N GLU A 362 4.87 6.44 11.74
CA GLU A 362 5.45 6.44 10.39
C GLU A 362 6.43 7.60 10.20
N VAL A 363 6.08 8.81 10.64
CA VAL A 363 6.95 10.00 10.57
C VAL A 363 8.26 9.75 11.31
N ALA A 364 8.20 9.21 12.53
CA ALA A 364 9.38 8.87 13.31
C ALA A 364 10.25 7.81 12.61
N ALA A 365 9.63 6.78 12.04
CA ALA A 365 10.33 5.72 11.32
C ALA A 365 11.03 6.24 10.03
N SER A 366 10.36 7.12 9.27
CA SER A 366 10.90 7.71 8.05
C SER A 366 12.07 8.67 8.36
N LEU A 367 11.95 9.49 9.40
CA LEU A 367 13.05 10.36 9.84
C LEU A 367 14.25 9.56 10.35
N ALA A 368 14.01 8.48 11.10
CA ALA A 368 15.08 7.59 11.54
C ALA A 368 15.79 6.91 10.34
N ALA A 369 15.05 6.48 9.32
CA ALA A 369 15.61 5.92 8.10
C ALA A 369 16.44 6.97 7.32
N ALA A 370 15.94 8.21 7.23
CA ALA A 370 16.65 9.32 6.57
C ALA A 370 18.00 9.64 7.24
N ARG A 371 18.08 9.56 8.57
CA ARG A 371 19.32 9.77 9.32
C ARG A 371 20.42 8.75 8.98
N LEU A 372 20.05 7.55 8.59
CA LEU A 372 21.00 6.51 8.17
C LEU A 372 21.71 6.84 6.84
N GLY A 373 21.15 7.77 6.05
CA GLY A 373 21.70 8.17 4.74
C GLY A 373 22.94 9.08 4.83
N GLY A 374 23.33 9.52 6.03
CA GLY A 374 24.53 10.35 6.25
C GLY A 374 24.40 11.79 5.73
N ALA A 375 23.17 12.28 5.49
CA ALA A 375 22.93 13.68 5.12
C ALA A 375 23.48 14.63 6.21
N LYS A 376 24.03 15.76 5.78
CA LYS A 376 24.58 16.76 6.71
C LYS A 376 23.48 17.37 7.57
N ARG A 377 22.32 17.62 6.97
CA ARG A 377 21.13 18.17 7.62
C ARG A 377 19.88 17.51 7.07
N LEU A 378 18.95 17.16 7.94
CA LEU A 378 17.66 16.57 7.59
C LEU A 378 16.57 17.63 7.72
N VAL A 379 15.92 17.94 6.61
CA VAL A 379 14.81 18.89 6.52
C VAL A 379 13.52 18.10 6.36
N ALA A 380 12.63 18.18 7.34
CA ALA A 380 11.30 17.58 7.27
C ALA A 380 10.28 18.61 6.76
N VAL A 381 9.58 18.30 5.67
CA VAL A 381 8.45 19.09 5.19
C VAL A 381 7.20 18.25 5.37
N PHE A 382 6.39 18.60 6.37
CA PHE A 382 5.26 17.79 6.81
C PHE A 382 3.92 18.48 6.49
N GLN A 383 3.02 17.74 5.84
CA GLN A 383 1.64 18.13 5.65
C GLN A 383 0.74 17.23 6.50
N PRO A 384 0.11 17.76 7.57
CA PRO A 384 -0.89 17.01 8.31
C PRO A 384 -2.05 16.58 7.40
N HIS A 385 -2.69 15.46 7.72
CA HIS A 385 -3.77 14.89 6.92
C HIS A 385 -4.95 14.55 7.82
N LEU A 386 -6.12 15.13 7.57
CA LEU A 386 -7.34 15.10 8.37
C LEU A 386 -7.24 15.94 9.67
N TYR A 387 -8.16 16.86 9.85
CA TYR A 387 -8.25 17.70 11.06
C TYR A 387 -8.42 16.87 12.33
N SER A 388 -9.20 15.79 12.26
CA SER A 388 -9.39 14.85 13.36
C SER A 388 -8.07 14.21 13.83
N ARG A 389 -7.19 13.83 12.88
CA ARG A 389 -5.87 13.24 13.19
C ARG A 389 -4.92 14.29 13.75
N THR A 390 -4.90 15.51 13.18
CA THR A 390 -4.10 16.63 13.67
C THR A 390 -4.46 16.96 15.10
N ARG A 391 -5.74 17.10 15.43
CA ARG A 391 -6.23 17.35 16.78
C ARG A 391 -5.80 16.25 17.76
N LEU A 392 -5.88 14.99 17.35
CA LEU A 392 -5.61 13.85 18.22
C LEU A 392 -4.12 13.65 18.47
N PHE A 393 -3.28 13.84 17.46
CA PHE A 393 -1.87 13.45 17.49
C PHE A 393 -0.87 14.61 17.37
N ALA A 394 -1.30 15.87 17.51
CA ALA A 394 -0.38 17.00 17.35
C ALA A 394 0.88 16.90 18.23
N ALA A 395 0.74 16.47 19.49
CA ALA A 395 1.87 16.32 20.40
C ALA A 395 2.82 15.20 19.97
N GLU A 396 2.28 14.08 19.47
CA GLU A 396 3.03 12.95 18.95
C GLU A 396 3.78 13.33 17.67
N PHE A 397 3.12 14.02 16.74
CA PHE A 397 3.77 14.57 15.54
C PHE A 397 4.90 15.52 15.92
N GLY A 398 4.66 16.43 16.87
CA GLY A 398 5.68 17.33 17.36
C GLY A 398 6.93 16.60 17.88
N ARG A 399 6.73 15.54 18.67
CA ARG A 399 7.84 14.70 19.18
C ARG A 399 8.58 13.98 18.04
N ALA A 400 7.85 13.44 17.06
CA ALA A 400 8.44 12.75 15.93
C ALA A 400 9.26 13.70 15.05
N LEU A 401 8.69 14.85 14.69
CA LEU A 401 9.34 15.88 13.86
C LEU A 401 10.56 16.50 14.53
N ALA A 402 10.64 16.53 15.87
CA ALA A 402 11.79 17.03 16.62
C ALA A 402 13.10 16.26 16.32
N ALA A 403 13.05 15.13 15.62
CA ALA A 403 14.22 14.40 15.14
C ALA A 403 14.90 15.05 13.90
N ALA A 404 14.23 15.97 13.19
CA ALA A 404 14.79 16.70 12.06
C ALA A 404 15.66 17.90 12.53
N ASP A 405 16.49 18.48 11.63
CA ASP A 405 17.28 19.66 11.92
C ASP A 405 16.54 20.95 11.59
N LEU A 406 15.66 20.87 10.60
CA LEU A 406 14.73 21.92 10.20
C LEU A 406 13.37 21.27 9.91
N VAL A 407 12.29 21.89 10.37
CA VAL A 407 10.91 21.45 10.11
C VAL A 407 10.14 22.55 9.40
N VAL A 408 9.48 22.22 8.31
CA VAL A 408 8.49 23.08 7.67
C VAL A 408 7.16 22.34 7.74
N VAL A 409 6.18 22.92 8.41
CA VAL A 409 4.82 22.35 8.51
C VAL A 409 3.90 23.13 7.57
N ALA A 410 3.26 22.42 6.65
CA ALA A 410 2.20 22.96 5.80
C ALA A 410 0.86 22.96 6.53
N ASP A 411 -0.17 23.55 5.91
CA ASP A 411 -1.53 23.44 6.44
C ASP A 411 -2.13 22.04 6.20
N ASP A 412 -3.21 21.75 6.93
CA ASP A 412 -3.87 20.44 6.88
C ASP A 412 -4.46 20.14 5.50
N TYR A 413 -4.21 18.93 5.02
CA TYR A 413 -4.94 18.38 3.89
C TYR A 413 -6.26 17.77 4.37
N ALA A 414 -7.36 18.48 4.12
CA ALA A 414 -8.69 18.15 4.64
C ALA A 414 -9.23 16.78 4.18
N ALA A 415 -8.84 16.33 2.98
CA ALA A 415 -9.34 15.12 2.33
C ALA A 415 -10.88 15.09 2.26
N ARG A 416 -11.54 14.42 3.22
CA ARG A 416 -13.00 14.24 3.29
C ARG A 416 -13.66 15.02 4.42
N GLU A 417 -12.87 15.68 5.28
CA GLU A 417 -13.35 16.41 6.45
C GLU A 417 -13.62 17.87 6.11
N ASP A 418 -14.54 18.48 6.84
CA ASP A 418 -14.76 19.92 6.82
C ASP A 418 -13.75 20.59 7.75
N PRO A 419 -13.33 21.85 7.46
CA PRO A 419 -12.41 22.59 8.32
C PRO A 419 -12.92 22.71 9.76
N GLU A 420 -12.04 22.45 10.73
CA GLU A 420 -12.31 22.53 12.16
C GLU A 420 -11.60 23.76 12.74
N LEU A 421 -12.36 24.66 13.39
CA LEU A 421 -11.82 25.90 13.92
C LEU A 421 -10.71 25.67 14.97
N GLY A 422 -9.55 26.24 14.73
CA GLY A 422 -8.38 26.13 15.63
C GLY A 422 -7.57 24.85 15.47
N ILE A 423 -7.88 24.03 14.46
CA ILE A 423 -7.10 22.86 14.07
C ILE A 423 -6.50 23.14 12.70
N ASP A 424 -5.19 23.29 12.67
CA ASP A 424 -4.38 23.55 11.49
C ASP A 424 -2.94 23.10 11.72
N GLY A 425 -2.09 23.22 10.70
CA GLY A 425 -0.67 22.84 10.79
C GLY A 425 0.12 23.63 11.85
N ALA A 426 -0.36 24.81 12.28
CA ALA A 426 0.29 25.58 13.35
C ALA A 426 0.28 24.82 14.69
N LEU A 427 -0.74 24.00 14.93
CA LEU A 427 -0.84 23.16 16.12
C LEU A 427 0.35 22.17 16.19
N VAL A 428 0.66 21.52 15.07
CA VAL A 428 1.80 20.59 14.96
C VAL A 428 3.13 21.33 15.05
N ALA A 429 3.26 22.48 14.38
CA ALA A 429 4.47 23.30 14.45
C ALA A 429 4.74 23.80 15.88
N GLY A 430 3.68 24.19 16.61
CA GLY A 430 3.75 24.54 18.03
C GLY A 430 4.20 23.37 18.89
N ALA A 431 3.66 22.19 18.66
CA ALA A 431 4.03 20.97 19.38
C ALA A 431 5.51 20.57 19.11
N ALA A 432 6.01 20.75 17.87
CA ALA A 432 7.39 20.47 17.53
C ALA A 432 8.37 21.39 18.27
N ARG A 433 8.07 22.71 18.32
CA ARG A 433 8.85 23.68 19.11
C ARG A 433 8.79 23.41 20.61
N ASN A 434 7.64 22.95 21.12
CA ASN A 434 7.51 22.55 22.52
C ASN A 434 8.35 21.29 22.83
N ALA A 435 8.41 20.32 21.91
CA ALA A 435 9.20 19.10 22.08
C ALA A 435 10.72 19.38 22.03
N ARG A 436 11.14 20.34 21.19
CA ARG A 436 12.54 20.80 21.08
C ARG A 436 12.58 22.32 20.89
N PRO A 437 12.80 23.11 21.96
CA PRO A 437 12.73 24.57 21.90
C PRO A 437 13.76 25.25 20.98
N ASP A 438 14.88 24.61 20.70
CA ASP A 438 15.92 25.06 19.77
C ASP A 438 15.71 24.59 18.32
N LEU A 439 14.61 23.90 18.05
CA LEU A 439 14.28 23.44 16.71
C LEU A 439 13.93 24.62 15.79
N ASP A 440 14.64 24.70 14.65
CA ASP A 440 14.22 25.57 13.56
C ASP A 440 12.94 25.00 12.92
N CYS A 441 11.79 25.62 13.22
CA CYS A 441 10.48 25.13 12.82
C CYS A 441 9.62 26.29 12.27
N VAL A 442 9.22 26.15 11.01
CA VAL A 442 8.43 27.12 10.26
C VAL A 442 7.05 26.55 9.97
N TYR A 443 5.99 27.35 10.12
CA TYR A 443 4.66 27.05 9.61
C TYR A 443 4.40 27.85 8.34
N GLU A 444 4.06 27.18 7.24
CA GLU A 444 3.71 27.80 5.96
C GLU A 444 2.31 27.31 5.54
N PRO A 445 1.26 28.13 5.80
CA PRO A 445 -0.11 27.75 5.49
C PRO A 445 -0.45 27.80 3.99
N ASP A 446 0.27 28.65 3.23
CA ASP A 446 -0.01 28.78 1.79
C ASP A 446 0.71 27.66 1.02
N ARG A 447 -0.08 26.67 0.56
CA ARG A 447 0.43 25.57 -0.25
C ARG A 447 1.17 26.05 -1.49
N SER A 448 0.73 27.18 -2.09
CA SER A 448 1.35 27.72 -3.30
C SER A 448 2.71 28.38 -3.03
N ALA A 449 2.94 28.86 -1.83
CA ALA A 449 4.20 29.46 -1.38
C ALA A 449 5.21 28.43 -0.87
N LEU A 450 4.77 27.19 -0.55
CA LEU A 450 5.54 26.20 0.16
C LEU A 450 6.86 25.83 -0.55
N ALA A 451 6.85 25.63 -1.87
CA ALA A 451 8.06 25.27 -2.62
C ALA A 451 9.12 26.39 -2.57
N ALA A 452 8.70 27.66 -2.76
CA ALA A 452 9.61 28.80 -2.65
C ALA A 452 10.13 28.98 -1.22
N ARG A 453 9.27 28.73 -0.22
CA ARG A 453 9.66 28.79 1.20
C ARG A 453 10.72 27.75 1.51
N VAL A 454 10.51 26.49 1.13
CA VAL A 454 11.48 25.41 1.34
C VAL A 454 12.79 25.71 0.60
N ALA A 455 12.73 26.14 -0.67
CA ALA A 455 13.91 26.51 -1.46
C ALA A 455 14.77 27.59 -0.79
N SER A 456 14.15 28.55 -0.08
CA SER A 456 14.86 29.61 0.63
C SER A 456 15.57 29.15 1.91
N LEU A 457 15.24 27.97 2.43
CA LEU A 457 15.72 27.43 3.70
C LEU A 457 16.76 26.32 3.55
N VAL A 458 16.73 25.62 2.41
CA VAL A 458 17.63 24.47 2.16
C VAL A 458 18.98 24.91 1.60
N GLN A 459 19.97 24.05 1.78
CA GLN A 459 21.35 24.29 1.31
C GLN A 459 21.99 22.98 0.78
N PRO A 460 23.06 23.08 -0.03
CA PRO A 460 23.73 21.89 -0.55
C PRO A 460 24.19 20.93 0.55
N GLY A 461 23.85 19.66 0.40
CA GLY A 461 24.10 18.60 1.36
C GLY A 461 22.89 18.26 2.25
N ASP A 462 21.78 19.00 2.12
CA ASP A 462 20.53 18.66 2.80
C ASP A 462 19.84 17.46 2.17
N LEU A 463 19.18 16.68 3.02
CA LEU A 463 18.14 15.75 2.62
C LEU A 463 16.79 16.35 3.03
N VAL A 464 15.97 16.63 2.03
CA VAL A 464 14.57 17.07 2.21
C VAL A 464 13.67 15.85 2.16
N LEU A 465 12.94 15.62 3.23
CA LEU A 465 11.95 14.55 3.32
C LEU A 465 10.55 15.16 3.35
N THR A 466 9.78 14.99 2.26
CA THR A 466 8.37 15.35 2.23
C THR A 466 7.54 14.24 2.86
N LEU A 467 6.65 14.60 3.78
CA LEU A 467 5.89 13.67 4.63
C LEU A 467 4.40 14.01 4.56
N GLY A 468 3.55 13.05 4.21
CA GLY A 468 2.11 13.23 4.22
C GLY A 468 1.37 12.43 3.15
N ALA A 469 0.08 12.17 3.39
CA ALA A 469 -0.80 11.44 2.48
C ALA A 469 -1.47 12.32 1.41
N GLY A 470 -1.39 13.66 1.57
CA GLY A 470 -2.03 14.64 0.70
C GLY A 470 -1.21 14.98 -0.56
N ASP A 471 -1.40 16.22 -1.03
CA ASP A 471 -0.77 16.76 -2.23
C ASP A 471 0.68 17.22 -2.02
N ILE A 472 1.22 17.07 -0.82
CA ILE A 472 2.63 17.34 -0.51
C ILE A 472 3.60 16.57 -1.44
N THR A 473 3.16 15.45 -1.99
CA THR A 473 3.94 14.63 -2.94
C THR A 473 4.35 15.40 -4.20
N THR A 474 3.59 16.45 -4.61
CA THR A 474 3.95 17.29 -5.78
C THR A 474 5.05 18.28 -5.46
N LEU A 475 5.32 18.52 -4.17
CA LEU A 475 6.34 19.48 -3.74
C LEU A 475 7.73 19.17 -4.31
N ALA A 476 8.07 17.89 -4.44
CA ALA A 476 9.36 17.48 -5.00
C ALA A 476 9.56 17.98 -6.45
N ASP A 477 8.50 17.89 -7.27
CA ASP A 477 8.50 18.33 -8.66
C ASP A 477 8.50 19.87 -8.78
N GLU A 478 7.86 20.55 -7.82
CA GLU A 478 7.82 22.02 -7.70
C GLU A 478 9.14 22.60 -7.18
N LEU A 479 9.81 21.87 -6.28
CA LEU A 479 11.04 22.30 -5.61
C LEU A 479 12.27 22.14 -6.51
N ALA A 480 12.37 21.03 -7.26
CA ALA A 480 13.54 20.71 -8.07
C ALA A 480 13.96 21.83 -9.05
N PRO A 481 13.06 22.51 -9.78
CA PRO A 481 13.40 23.64 -10.64
C PRO A 481 13.94 24.86 -9.88
N LEU A 482 13.52 25.08 -8.63
CA LEU A 482 13.92 26.20 -7.78
C LEU A 482 15.33 26.03 -7.20
N LEU A 483 15.80 24.79 -7.06
CA LEU A 483 17.12 24.48 -6.52
C LEU A 483 18.25 24.63 -7.55
N GLY A 484 17.90 24.76 -8.83
CA GLY A 484 18.88 24.88 -9.92
C GLY A 484 19.54 23.55 -10.31
N PRO A 485 20.38 23.55 -11.35
CA PRO A 485 21.05 22.33 -11.81
C PRO A 485 22.02 21.80 -10.74
N SER A 486 22.13 20.48 -10.67
CA SER A 486 23.12 19.81 -9.83
C SER A 486 24.51 20.33 -10.20
N GLY A 487 25.17 21.03 -9.28
CA GLY A 487 26.52 21.53 -9.49
C GLY A 487 27.43 20.34 -9.74
N GLY A 488 28.01 20.26 -10.95
CA GLY A 488 28.95 19.23 -11.34
C GLY A 488 30.21 19.28 -10.47
N GLY A 489 30.23 18.52 -9.43
CA GLY A 489 31.44 18.15 -8.68
C GLY A 489 32.05 16.95 -9.36
N GLY A 490 33.24 17.19 -10.01
CA GLY A 490 34.27 16.22 -10.38
C GLY A 490 33.82 14.94 -11.08
N ALA A 491 34.03 14.89 -12.41
CA ALA A 491 33.95 13.67 -13.18
C ALA A 491 34.81 12.56 -12.56
N GLY A 492 34.18 11.67 -11.83
CA GLY A 492 34.66 10.33 -11.59
C GLY A 492 33.93 9.41 -12.56
N ASP A 493 34.68 8.91 -13.54
CA ASP A 493 34.25 7.98 -14.57
C ASP A 493 33.61 6.74 -13.91
N SER A 494 32.29 6.69 -13.90
CA SER A 494 31.54 5.45 -13.67
C SER A 494 30.71 5.18 -14.91
N PRO A 495 30.85 4.01 -15.52
CA PRO A 495 30.15 3.71 -16.76
C PRO A 495 28.64 3.72 -16.53
N ALA A 496 27.92 4.43 -17.38
CA ALA A 496 26.47 4.45 -17.45
C ALA A 496 25.92 3.02 -17.54
N PRO A 497 24.80 2.71 -16.85
CA PRO A 497 24.13 1.44 -17.04
C PRO A 497 23.64 1.37 -18.49
N SER A 498 24.20 0.41 -19.23
CA SER A 498 23.79 0.12 -20.60
C SER A 498 22.30 -0.23 -20.62
N THR A 499 21.51 0.62 -21.25
CA THR A 499 20.14 0.29 -21.67
C THR A 499 20.23 -0.88 -22.64
N ARG A 500 19.96 -2.08 -22.15
CA ARG A 500 19.69 -3.23 -23.03
C ARG A 500 18.40 -2.91 -23.78
N ARG A 501 18.54 -2.52 -25.04
CA ARG A 501 17.44 -2.51 -26.01
C ARG A 501 16.86 -3.93 -26.06
N SER A 502 15.56 -4.04 -25.81
CA SER A 502 14.78 -5.22 -26.12
C SER A 502 14.99 -5.57 -27.59
N ALA A 503 15.62 -6.71 -27.83
CA ALA A 503 15.68 -7.28 -29.17
C ALA A 503 14.27 -7.79 -29.50
N THR A 504 13.59 -7.09 -30.38
CA THR A 504 12.42 -7.60 -31.12
C THR A 504 12.87 -8.75 -31.99
N LEU A 505 12.34 -9.94 -31.74
CA LEU A 505 12.43 -11.09 -32.63
C LEU A 505 11.61 -10.78 -33.91
N PRO A 506 12.13 -11.06 -35.11
CA PRO A 506 11.35 -10.94 -36.35
C PRO A 506 10.40 -12.14 -36.47
N PRO A 507 9.26 -11.98 -37.18
CA PRO A 507 8.31 -13.08 -37.40
C PRO A 507 8.91 -14.09 -38.38
N GLY A 508 8.96 -15.35 -37.95
CA GLY A 508 9.37 -16.47 -38.77
C GLY A 508 8.33 -16.79 -39.85
N GLY A 509 8.69 -16.58 -41.11
CA GLY A 509 8.00 -17.15 -42.25
C GLY A 509 8.37 -18.63 -42.42
N ALA A 510 7.36 -19.47 -42.52
CA ALA A 510 7.48 -20.87 -42.87
C ALA A 510 7.46 -21.02 -44.39
N GLU A 511 8.42 -21.77 -44.94
CA GLU A 511 8.25 -22.51 -46.20
C GLU A 511 9.04 -23.83 -46.14
N PRO A 512 8.51 -24.94 -46.74
CA PRO A 512 8.97 -26.27 -46.49
C PRO A 512 10.07 -26.75 -47.45
N PRO A 513 10.94 -27.70 -47.08
CA PRO A 513 11.79 -28.35 -48.05
C PRO A 513 11.16 -29.66 -48.59
N ALA A 514 11.33 -29.83 -49.89
CA ALA A 514 11.08 -31.07 -50.61
C ALA A 514 12.32 -31.97 -50.61
N ASP A 515 12.03 -33.24 -50.68
CA ASP A 515 12.75 -34.33 -51.33
C ASP A 515 13.97 -35.00 -50.69
N GLY A 516 13.78 -36.29 -50.55
CA GLY A 516 14.53 -37.35 -51.22
C GLY A 516 15.63 -38.04 -50.40
N GLY A 517 15.41 -39.30 -50.03
CA GLY A 517 16.49 -40.22 -49.71
C GLY A 517 16.13 -41.39 -48.77
N ASP A 518 15.77 -42.50 -49.37
CA ASP A 518 15.48 -43.78 -48.80
C ASP A 518 16.70 -44.46 -48.11
N PRO A 519 16.48 -45.48 -47.25
CA PRO A 519 17.42 -45.99 -46.28
C PRO A 519 18.25 -47.19 -46.81
N PRO A 520 19.16 -47.72 -46.01
CA PRO A 520 19.34 -49.16 -46.03
C PRO A 520 19.15 -49.85 -44.68
N ALA A 521 18.72 -51.06 -44.84
CA ALA A 521 18.20 -52.03 -43.87
C ALA A 521 19.26 -52.72 -42.99
N ALA A 522 18.71 -53.21 -41.88
CA ALA A 522 18.86 -54.54 -41.26
C ALA A 522 20.24 -55.04 -40.76
N ASP A 523 20.28 -55.40 -39.49
CA ASP A 523 20.46 -56.74 -38.93
C ASP A 523 20.52 -56.64 -37.41
N GLY A 524 19.77 -57.34 -36.61
CA GLY A 524 19.62 -58.76 -36.46
C GLY A 524 20.31 -59.16 -35.19
N GLY A 525 19.58 -59.69 -34.17
CA GLY A 525 20.17 -60.45 -33.09
C GLY A 525 19.60 -60.20 -31.69
N ASP A 526 18.57 -60.94 -31.39
CA ASP A 526 18.21 -61.48 -30.06
C ASP A 526 19.17 -62.58 -29.62
N PRO A 527 19.27 -63.05 -28.36
CA PRO A 527 18.11 -63.26 -27.48
C PRO A 527 18.09 -62.45 -26.16
#